data_ac22a7d0ff7c13d5bbe9510f4ae8aa3d
#
_entry.id   ac22a7d0ff7c13d5bbe9510f4ae8aa3d
#
_cell.length_a   1.000
_cell.length_b   1.000
_cell.length_c   1.000
_cell.angle_alpha   90.00
_cell.angle_beta   90.00
_cell.angle_gamma   90.00
#
_symmetry.space_group_name_H-M   'P 1'
#
loop_
_entity.id
_entity.type
_entity.pdbx_description
1 polymer ?
#
loop_
_entity_poly.entity_id
_entity_poly.type
_entity_poly.pdbx_seq_one_letter_code
_entity_poly.pdbx_strand_id
1 'polypeptide(L)'
;MASRAKIAVILAAHGEAETTRFMENYRVTRQTLAHASQVMPISGSLQKTIAVTSSIKKLIRSRTNAQCSPHNRITRDQADALQQYLNASSSAMAFDFEVYSAFSASPPYVEKIIEETRFYDGQVIVSMSPIDNTLSCGQLCSCLAATRSPEELGKVKVLSRFWNDAKLHSIYCDYLFEDTFRHGQALSPEKEEKRVLLLLFHGTLVKDAKGDTPLFRTGREETMTFAERLQALMVSDPRNPYSRIMTVYLNHNVGGEWTKPSFEEISAIFKAESSVAVDLFGCGYFADGNETIHRAEELLCSSSVRQATSIPCLNSTPAFTSYLASRVTDAARQIMSWR
;
A
#
# COMPACT_ATOMS: atom_id res chain seq x y z
N MET A 1 4.38 38.32 15.70
CA MET A 1 3.81 36.96 15.64
C MET A 1 4.96 35.99 15.57
N ALA A 2 5.03 34.99 16.45
CA ALA A 2 6.05 33.94 16.33
C ALA A 2 5.90 33.24 15.00
N SER A 3 7.00 32.99 14.29
CA SER A 3 7.00 32.21 13.05
C SER A 3 6.48 30.80 13.35
N ARG A 4 5.55 30.31 12.57
CA ARG A 4 5.09 28.91 12.68
C ARG A 4 6.23 27.99 12.30
N ALA A 5 6.35 26.87 13.00
CA ALA A 5 7.36 25.87 12.65
C ALA A 5 7.00 25.21 11.30
N LYS A 6 7.97 25.17 10.40
CA LYS A 6 7.80 24.60 9.05
C LYS A 6 8.07 23.10 9.07
N ILE A 7 7.07 22.30 8.72
CA ILE A 7 7.12 20.83 8.77
C ILE A 7 6.94 20.25 7.38
N ALA A 8 7.93 19.51 6.91
CA ALA A 8 7.79 18.71 5.70
C ALA A 8 7.06 17.38 6.03
N VAL A 9 6.02 17.07 5.26
CA VAL A 9 5.31 15.79 5.32
C VAL A 9 5.58 15.05 4.03
N ILE A 10 6.18 13.86 4.10
CA ILE A 10 6.60 13.10 2.93
C ILE A 10 5.81 11.79 2.88
N LEU A 11 4.89 11.65 1.92
CA LEU A 11 4.19 10.39 1.66
C LEU A 11 5.12 9.51 0.82
N ALA A 12 5.80 8.57 1.48
CA ALA A 12 6.79 7.69 0.88
C ALA A 12 6.12 6.39 0.41
N ALA A 13 5.93 6.24 -0.89
CA ALA A 13 5.30 5.11 -1.54
C ALA A 13 6.28 4.31 -2.41
N HIS A 14 5.86 3.13 -2.89
CA HIS A 14 6.72 2.31 -3.74
C HIS A 14 7.02 3.00 -5.08
N GLY A 15 5.99 3.47 -5.74
CA GLY A 15 6.09 4.08 -7.07
C GLY A 15 6.07 3.06 -8.20
N GLU A 16 5.29 3.37 -9.24
CA GLU A 16 5.06 2.52 -10.40
C GLU A 16 5.20 3.32 -11.70
N ALA A 17 5.32 2.62 -12.83
CA ALA A 17 5.35 3.28 -14.14
C ALA A 17 3.95 3.80 -14.49
N GLU A 18 3.87 5.06 -14.86
CA GLU A 18 2.61 5.75 -15.22
C GLU A 18 2.28 5.67 -16.71
N THR A 19 3.24 5.26 -17.53
CA THR A 19 3.05 5.08 -18.95
C THR A 19 3.48 3.69 -19.42
N THR A 20 3.09 3.34 -20.65
CA THR A 20 3.51 2.10 -21.28
C THR A 20 4.86 2.21 -22.00
N ARG A 21 5.54 3.37 -21.89
CA ARG A 21 6.85 3.60 -22.53
C ARG A 21 7.89 2.62 -22.01
N PHE A 22 8.61 2.00 -22.93
CA PHE A 22 9.63 1.00 -22.60
C PHE A 22 10.65 1.52 -21.56
N MET A 23 11.23 2.70 -21.79
CA MET A 23 12.30 3.24 -20.94
C MET A 23 11.83 3.56 -19.52
N GLU A 24 10.60 4.02 -19.34
CA GLU A 24 10.04 4.26 -18.02
C GLU A 24 9.85 2.93 -17.26
N ASN A 25 9.17 1.97 -17.88
CA ASN A 25 8.96 0.65 -17.30
C ASN A 25 10.28 -0.06 -16.98
N TYR A 26 11.27 0.05 -17.86
CA TYR A 26 12.61 -0.49 -17.65
C TYR A 26 13.28 0.13 -16.40
N ARG A 27 13.26 1.46 -16.28
CA ARG A 27 13.86 2.17 -15.12
C ARG A 27 13.16 1.80 -13.82
N VAL A 28 11.83 1.86 -13.79
CA VAL A 28 11.05 1.51 -12.60
C VAL A 28 11.28 0.06 -12.20
N THR A 29 11.19 -0.88 -13.13
CA THR A 29 11.45 -2.31 -12.83
C THR A 29 12.88 -2.53 -12.35
N ARG A 30 13.86 -1.87 -12.95
CA ARG A 30 15.27 -1.94 -12.51
C ARG A 30 15.44 -1.44 -11.09
N GLN A 31 14.83 -0.30 -10.75
CA GLN A 31 14.89 0.27 -9.41
C GLN A 31 14.19 -0.63 -8.38
N THR A 32 13.01 -1.16 -8.70
CA THR A 32 12.31 -2.14 -7.87
C THR A 32 13.17 -3.36 -7.58
N LEU A 33 13.81 -3.94 -8.61
CA LEU A 33 14.68 -5.10 -8.46
C LEU A 33 15.98 -4.78 -7.72
N ALA A 34 16.52 -3.57 -7.87
CA ALA A 34 17.67 -3.10 -7.10
C ALA A 34 17.35 -3.01 -5.61
N HIS A 35 16.17 -2.50 -5.24
CA HIS A 35 15.69 -2.50 -3.86
C HIS A 35 15.47 -3.94 -3.34
N ALA A 36 14.79 -4.78 -4.11
CA ALA A 36 14.58 -6.19 -3.73
C ALA A 36 15.91 -6.95 -3.56
N SER A 37 16.96 -6.58 -4.31
CA SER A 37 18.27 -7.21 -4.21
C SER A 37 19.01 -6.94 -2.90
N GLN A 38 18.57 -5.98 -2.11
CA GLN A 38 19.10 -5.74 -0.76
C GLN A 38 18.71 -6.87 0.22
N VAL A 39 17.65 -7.58 -0.07
CA VAL A 39 17.11 -8.65 0.78
C VAL A 39 17.12 -10.03 0.10
N MET A 40 16.99 -10.06 -1.22
CA MET A 40 17.05 -11.29 -2.03
C MET A 40 18.17 -11.18 -3.07
N PRO A 41 19.16 -12.09 -3.11
CA PRO A 41 20.28 -11.97 -4.02
C PRO A 41 19.83 -12.17 -5.48
N ILE A 42 19.57 -11.04 -6.18
CA ILE A 42 19.22 -10.99 -7.59
C ILE A 42 20.43 -10.41 -8.35
N SER A 43 21.09 -11.21 -9.19
CA SER A 43 22.25 -10.73 -9.95
C SER A 43 21.89 -9.57 -10.88
N GLY A 44 22.82 -8.65 -11.10
CA GLY A 44 22.58 -7.47 -11.95
C GLY A 44 22.22 -7.81 -13.39
N SER A 45 22.71 -8.96 -13.92
CA SER A 45 22.33 -9.47 -15.25
C SER A 45 20.87 -9.93 -15.26
N LEU A 46 20.44 -10.67 -14.24
CA LEU A 46 19.05 -11.11 -14.09
C LEU A 46 18.10 -9.93 -13.93
N GLN A 47 18.47 -8.91 -13.13
CA GLN A 47 17.69 -7.67 -13.01
C GLN A 47 17.48 -7.00 -14.38
N LYS A 48 18.53 -6.92 -15.20
CA LYS A 48 18.44 -6.34 -16.55
C LYS A 48 17.49 -7.16 -17.43
N THR A 49 17.64 -8.48 -17.43
CA THR A 49 16.80 -9.37 -18.24
C THR A 49 15.33 -9.26 -17.86
N ILE A 50 15.01 -9.31 -16.56
CA ILE A 50 13.64 -9.15 -16.07
C ILE A 50 13.08 -7.77 -16.46
N ALA A 51 13.86 -6.69 -16.29
CA ALA A 51 13.40 -5.35 -16.63
C ALA A 51 13.12 -5.20 -18.14
N VAL A 52 13.96 -5.76 -19.03
CA VAL A 52 13.73 -5.75 -20.46
C VAL A 52 12.48 -6.55 -20.83
N THR A 53 12.38 -7.79 -20.39
CA THR A 53 11.26 -8.68 -20.73
C THR A 53 9.92 -8.14 -20.21
N SER A 54 9.89 -7.65 -18.95
CA SER A 54 8.71 -7.00 -18.38
C SER A 54 8.29 -5.76 -19.15
N SER A 55 9.25 -4.92 -19.57
CA SER A 55 8.96 -3.69 -20.33
C SER A 55 8.45 -3.98 -21.74
N ILE A 56 8.99 -4.99 -22.41
CA ILE A 56 8.48 -5.46 -23.71
C ILE A 56 7.05 -6.00 -23.54
N LYS A 57 6.80 -6.83 -22.54
CA LYS A 57 5.47 -7.39 -22.27
C LYS A 57 4.44 -6.29 -22.04
N LYS A 58 4.78 -5.26 -21.26
CA LYS A 58 3.91 -4.09 -21.03
C LYS A 58 3.68 -3.28 -22.32
N LEU A 59 4.72 -3.06 -23.11
CA LEU A 59 4.60 -2.36 -24.40
C LEU A 59 3.68 -3.10 -25.39
N ILE A 60 3.74 -4.43 -25.44
CA ILE A 60 2.86 -5.24 -26.28
C ILE A 60 1.42 -5.19 -25.78
N ARG A 61 1.21 -5.34 -24.45
CA ARG A 61 -0.12 -5.24 -23.81
C ARG A 61 -0.77 -3.86 -24.05
N SER A 62 0.00 -2.78 -24.10
CA SER A 62 -0.55 -1.43 -24.32
C SER A 62 -1.26 -1.26 -25.66
N ARG A 63 -0.94 -2.08 -26.65
CA ARG A 63 -1.62 -2.11 -27.96
C ARG A 63 -3.04 -2.69 -27.88
N THR A 64 -3.39 -3.33 -26.76
CA THR A 64 -4.70 -3.98 -26.51
C THR A 64 -5.50 -3.32 -25.39
N ASN A 65 -5.37 -2.01 -25.18
CA ASN A 65 -6.07 -1.21 -24.15
C ASN A 65 -5.62 -1.42 -22.69
N ALA A 66 -4.41 -1.85 -22.42
CA ALA A 66 -3.91 -1.93 -21.03
C ALA A 66 -3.82 -0.52 -20.42
N GLN A 67 -4.57 -0.29 -19.37
CA GLN A 67 -4.46 0.93 -18.55
C GLN A 67 -3.12 0.96 -17.81
N CYS A 68 -2.57 2.16 -17.65
CA CYS A 68 -1.39 2.37 -16.82
C CYS A 68 -1.75 2.31 -15.34
N SER A 69 -0.77 2.02 -14.49
CA SER A 69 -1.01 2.04 -13.05
C SER A 69 -1.41 3.44 -12.56
N PRO A 70 -2.48 3.56 -11.78
CA PRO A 70 -2.87 4.83 -11.18
C PRO A 70 -2.10 5.15 -9.90
N HIS A 71 -1.25 4.26 -9.39
CA HIS A 71 -0.63 4.32 -8.06
C HIS A 71 0.01 5.68 -7.74
N ASN A 72 0.89 6.17 -8.62
CA ASN A 72 1.58 7.44 -8.38
C ASN A 72 0.62 8.63 -8.40
N ARG A 73 -0.36 8.62 -9.31
CA ARG A 73 -1.39 9.66 -9.36
C ARG A 73 -2.22 9.66 -8.07
N ILE A 74 -2.68 8.48 -7.62
CA ILE A 74 -3.44 8.36 -6.37
C ILE A 74 -2.60 8.83 -5.18
N THR A 75 -1.31 8.52 -5.11
CA THR A 75 -0.43 9.00 -4.04
C THR A 75 -0.28 10.53 -4.08
N ARG A 76 -0.23 11.16 -5.26
CA ARG A 76 -0.28 12.63 -5.39
C ARG A 76 -1.62 13.18 -4.91
N ASP A 77 -2.73 12.57 -5.33
CA ASP A 77 -4.08 12.95 -4.89
C ASP A 77 -4.21 12.85 -3.34
N GLN A 78 -3.59 11.83 -2.72
CA GLN A 78 -3.51 11.69 -1.26
C GLN A 78 -2.69 12.83 -0.63
N ALA A 79 -1.57 13.21 -1.24
CA ALA A 79 -0.76 14.33 -0.74
C ALA A 79 -1.50 15.66 -0.84
N ASP A 80 -2.16 15.93 -1.95
CA ASP A 80 -2.95 17.14 -2.16
C ASP A 80 -4.15 17.23 -1.19
N ALA A 81 -4.87 16.12 -1.01
CA ALA A 81 -5.97 16.04 -0.06
C ALA A 81 -5.49 16.26 1.39
N LEU A 82 -4.35 15.68 1.77
CA LEU A 82 -3.75 15.87 3.08
C LEU A 82 -3.30 17.31 3.29
N GLN A 83 -2.66 17.93 2.29
CA GLN A 83 -2.28 19.35 2.33
C GLN A 83 -3.47 20.27 2.56
N GLN A 84 -4.55 20.05 1.80
CA GLN A 84 -5.78 20.84 1.94
C GLN A 84 -6.40 20.66 3.33
N TYR A 85 -6.46 19.43 3.83
CA TYR A 85 -7.00 19.13 5.14
C TYR A 85 -6.19 19.80 6.26
N LEU A 86 -4.86 19.71 6.22
CA LEU A 86 -3.96 20.32 7.20
C LEU A 86 -4.07 21.85 7.21
N ASN A 87 -4.20 22.47 6.03
CA ASN A 87 -4.40 23.92 5.91
C ASN A 87 -5.73 24.40 6.50
N ALA A 88 -6.78 23.58 6.40
CA ALA A 88 -8.11 23.91 6.91
C ALA A 88 -8.29 23.57 8.41
N SER A 89 -7.44 22.71 8.97
CA SER A 89 -7.60 22.18 10.32
C SER A 89 -7.09 23.15 11.39
N SER A 90 -7.96 23.52 12.33
CA SER A 90 -7.57 24.32 13.49
C SER A 90 -6.50 23.66 14.37
N SER A 91 -6.49 22.34 14.46
CA SER A 91 -5.50 21.59 15.22
C SER A 91 -4.08 21.63 14.61
N ALA A 92 -3.98 21.92 13.31
CA ALA A 92 -2.75 22.06 12.56
C ALA A 92 -2.20 23.50 12.50
N MET A 93 -2.97 24.51 12.95
CA MET A 93 -2.61 25.93 12.83
C MET A 93 -1.31 26.34 13.54
N ALA A 94 -0.78 25.52 14.45
CA ALA A 94 0.51 25.77 15.10
C ALA A 94 1.70 25.56 14.15
N PHE A 95 1.50 24.91 13.01
CA PHE A 95 2.52 24.51 12.06
C PHE A 95 2.25 25.09 10.66
N ASP A 96 3.30 25.17 9.87
CA ASP A 96 3.25 25.40 8.43
C ASP A 96 3.66 24.08 7.74
N PHE A 97 2.68 23.33 7.27
CA PHE A 97 2.89 22.01 6.65
C PHE A 97 3.06 22.15 5.14
N GLU A 98 4.10 21.50 4.61
CA GLU A 98 4.25 21.25 3.18
C GLU A 98 4.25 19.73 2.92
N VAL A 99 3.30 19.26 2.11
CA VAL A 99 3.11 17.82 1.85
C VAL A 99 3.67 17.44 0.48
N TYR A 100 4.47 16.40 0.46
CA TYR A 100 5.15 15.86 -0.72
C TYR A 100 4.76 14.40 -0.95
N SER A 101 4.51 14.02 -2.20
CA SER A 101 4.52 12.62 -2.61
C SER A 101 5.92 12.25 -3.10
N ALA A 102 6.45 11.12 -2.65
CA ALA A 102 7.76 10.63 -3.06
C ALA A 102 7.77 9.10 -3.20
N PHE A 103 8.62 8.60 -4.09
CA PHE A 103 8.58 7.20 -4.48
C PHE A 103 9.95 6.53 -4.41
N SER A 104 9.98 5.25 -4.05
CA SER A 104 11.21 4.46 -4.03
C SER A 104 11.67 4.04 -5.43
N ALA A 105 10.74 3.68 -6.32
CA ALA A 105 11.05 3.10 -7.63
C ALA A 105 10.88 4.08 -8.80
N SER A 106 10.26 5.24 -8.61
CA SER A 106 10.03 6.27 -9.64
C SER A 106 10.25 7.67 -9.08
N PRO A 107 10.52 8.69 -9.94
CA PRO A 107 10.64 10.07 -9.46
C PRO A 107 9.27 10.69 -9.07
N PRO A 108 9.26 11.67 -8.13
CA PRO A 108 10.40 12.13 -7.36
C PRO A 108 10.83 11.08 -6.32
N TYR A 109 12.14 10.84 -6.21
CA TYR A 109 12.67 9.82 -5.32
C TYR A 109 12.61 10.26 -3.86
N VAL A 110 12.28 9.30 -2.96
CA VAL A 110 12.12 9.54 -1.52
C VAL A 110 13.38 10.15 -0.91
N GLU A 111 14.55 9.60 -1.22
CA GLU A 111 15.84 10.06 -0.69
C GLU A 111 16.12 11.52 -1.07
N LYS A 112 15.74 11.89 -2.30
CA LYS A 112 15.89 13.25 -2.80
C LYS A 112 15.00 14.23 -2.04
N ILE A 113 13.72 13.92 -1.85
CA ILE A 113 12.79 14.79 -1.12
C ILE A 113 13.17 14.90 0.35
N ILE A 114 13.61 13.80 0.98
CA ILE A 114 14.14 13.81 2.35
C ILE A 114 15.32 14.79 2.46
N GLU A 115 16.22 14.81 1.48
CA GLU A 115 17.38 15.72 1.50
C GLU A 115 16.98 17.17 1.19
N GLU A 116 16.13 17.41 0.19
CA GLU A 116 15.66 18.75 -0.16
C GLU A 116 14.89 19.44 0.97
N THR A 117 14.21 18.67 1.82
CA THR A 117 13.46 19.19 2.97
C THR A 117 14.20 19.14 4.30
N ARG A 118 15.52 18.83 4.29
CA ARG A 118 16.36 18.69 5.48
C ARG A 118 16.41 19.93 6.36
N PHE A 119 16.23 21.11 5.75
CA PHE A 119 16.31 22.40 6.45
C PHE A 119 15.01 22.83 7.12
N TYR A 120 13.95 22.03 7.02
CA TYR A 120 12.70 22.30 7.71
C TYR A 120 12.85 22.13 9.22
N ASP A 121 11.96 22.73 9.97
CA ASP A 121 11.95 22.58 11.43
C ASP A 121 11.70 21.13 11.85
N GLY A 122 10.98 20.37 11.04
CA GLY A 122 10.77 18.93 11.24
C GLY A 122 10.38 18.24 9.95
N GLN A 123 10.59 16.91 9.92
CA GLN A 123 10.16 16.03 8.83
C GLN A 123 9.29 14.92 9.39
N VAL A 124 8.08 14.75 8.83
CA VAL A 124 7.21 13.61 9.10
C VAL A 124 7.15 12.76 7.84
N ILE A 125 7.77 11.58 7.87
CA ILE A 125 7.82 10.66 6.74
C ILE A 125 6.77 9.57 6.97
N VAL A 126 5.78 9.47 6.09
CA VAL A 126 4.70 8.50 6.17
C VAL A 126 5.03 7.33 5.26
N SER A 127 5.25 6.14 5.82
CA SER A 127 5.36 4.93 5.01
C SER A 127 4.00 4.58 4.43
N MET A 128 3.81 4.76 3.12
CA MET A 128 2.53 4.53 2.43
C MET A 128 2.27 3.03 2.17
N SER A 129 2.58 2.23 3.18
CA SER A 129 2.28 0.80 3.25
C SER A 129 1.68 0.50 4.63
N PRO A 130 0.55 -0.22 4.72
CA PRO A 130 0.02 -0.62 6.02
C PRO A 130 0.95 -1.58 6.75
N ILE A 131 1.79 -2.33 6.04
CA ILE A 131 2.65 -3.38 6.58
C ILE A 131 4.10 -2.92 6.68
N ASP A 132 4.68 -3.13 7.86
CA ASP A 132 6.08 -2.87 8.12
C ASP A 132 6.95 -4.03 7.66
N ASN A 133 7.93 -3.73 6.82
CA ASN A 133 8.97 -4.69 6.41
C ASN A 133 10.27 -3.96 6.08
N THR A 134 11.32 -4.72 5.75
CA THR A 134 12.63 -4.17 5.41
C THR A 134 12.59 -3.23 4.22
N LEU A 135 11.75 -3.49 3.21
CA LEU A 135 11.68 -2.71 1.97
C LEU A 135 10.70 -1.53 2.04
N SER A 136 9.92 -1.41 3.11
CA SER A 136 9.03 -0.25 3.36
C SER A 136 9.65 0.68 4.42
N CYS A 137 9.11 0.74 5.62
CA CYS A 137 9.63 1.59 6.70
C CYS A 137 11.08 1.27 7.09
N GLY A 138 11.53 0.01 6.94
CA GLY A 138 12.92 -0.38 7.22
C GLY A 138 13.92 0.33 6.32
N GLN A 139 13.64 0.48 5.02
CA GLN A 139 14.50 1.22 4.09
C GLN A 139 14.55 2.71 4.42
N LEU A 140 13.41 3.32 4.77
CA LEU A 140 13.35 4.72 5.22
C LEU A 140 14.22 4.95 6.44
N CYS A 141 14.09 4.10 7.47
CA CYS A 141 14.89 4.19 8.68
C CYS A 141 16.39 3.99 8.40
N SER A 142 16.75 3.05 7.52
CA SER A 142 18.14 2.79 7.15
C SER A 142 18.76 3.97 6.39
N CYS A 143 18.03 4.59 5.47
CA CYS A 143 18.44 5.78 4.75
C CYS A 143 18.71 6.95 5.73
N LEU A 144 17.79 7.20 6.65
CA LEU A 144 17.92 8.24 7.65
C LEU A 144 19.12 7.98 8.58
N ALA A 145 19.28 6.76 9.09
CA ALA A 145 20.39 6.40 9.96
C ALA A 145 21.77 6.55 9.29
N ALA A 146 21.83 6.32 7.97
CA ALA A 146 23.07 6.46 7.19
C ALA A 146 23.42 7.92 6.84
N THR A 147 22.44 8.84 6.84
CA THR A 147 22.62 10.20 6.30
C THR A 147 22.43 11.31 7.32
N ARG A 148 21.94 11.02 8.54
CA ARG A 148 21.59 12.01 9.57
C ARG A 148 22.42 11.84 10.84
N SER A 149 22.79 12.96 11.43
CA SER A 149 23.34 12.98 12.79
C SER A 149 22.24 12.65 13.82
N PRO A 150 22.62 12.25 15.07
CA PRO A 150 21.65 12.03 16.14
C PRO A 150 20.74 13.25 16.42
N GLU A 151 21.30 14.46 16.33
CA GLU A 151 20.54 15.71 16.50
C GLU A 151 19.50 15.90 15.38
N GLU A 152 19.87 15.62 14.14
CA GLU A 152 18.96 15.71 12.99
C GLU A 152 17.87 14.63 13.05
N LEU A 153 18.19 13.43 13.53
CA LEU A 153 17.21 12.37 13.75
C LEU A 153 16.14 12.79 14.77
N GLY A 154 16.47 13.64 15.75
CA GLY A 154 15.52 14.24 16.68
C GLY A 154 14.46 15.12 15.99
N LYS A 155 14.72 15.58 14.77
CA LYS A 155 13.77 16.38 13.95
C LYS A 155 12.96 15.55 12.95
N VAL A 156 13.11 14.23 12.96
CA VAL A 156 12.43 13.34 11.99
C VAL A 156 11.55 12.34 12.71
N LYS A 157 10.35 12.13 12.19
CA LYS A 157 9.45 11.06 12.63
C LYS A 157 9.01 10.23 11.44
N VAL A 158 9.25 8.92 11.49
CA VAL A 158 8.70 7.97 10.51
C VAL A 158 7.40 7.43 11.06
N LEU A 159 6.30 7.67 10.36
CA LEU A 159 4.99 7.08 10.64
C LEU A 159 4.88 5.73 9.94
N SER A 160 4.69 4.70 10.73
CA SER A 160 4.53 3.31 10.32
C SER A 160 3.65 2.59 11.35
N ARG A 161 3.64 1.26 11.37
CA ARG A 161 2.87 0.40 12.28
C ARG A 161 1.35 0.55 12.12
N PHE A 162 0.91 0.90 10.92
CA PHE A 162 -0.50 1.04 10.59
C PHE A 162 -1.27 -0.28 10.76
N TRP A 163 -0.61 -1.41 10.54
CA TRP A 163 -1.15 -2.75 10.76
C TRP A 163 -1.67 -2.99 12.19
N ASN A 164 -1.21 -2.20 13.17
CA ASN A 164 -1.57 -2.34 14.58
C ASN A 164 -2.48 -1.21 15.09
N ASP A 165 -3.00 -0.37 14.21
CA ASP A 165 -3.78 0.80 14.58
C ASP A 165 -5.29 0.52 14.52
N ALA A 166 -5.93 0.42 15.69
CA ALA A 166 -7.36 0.12 15.80
C ALA A 166 -8.25 1.16 15.11
N LYS A 167 -7.84 2.44 15.07
CA LYS A 167 -8.60 3.48 14.37
C LYS A 167 -8.59 3.26 12.86
N LEU A 168 -7.45 2.83 12.31
CA LEU A 168 -7.38 2.46 10.91
C LEU A 168 -8.25 1.24 10.59
N HIS A 169 -8.26 0.24 11.48
CA HIS A 169 -9.14 -0.93 11.31
C HIS A 169 -10.62 -0.54 11.26
N SER A 170 -11.06 0.39 12.13
CA SER A 170 -12.43 0.92 12.08
C SER A 170 -12.72 1.63 10.75
N ILE A 171 -11.76 2.42 10.24
CA ILE A 171 -11.92 3.11 8.95
C ILE A 171 -12.11 2.10 7.80
N TYR A 172 -11.41 0.97 7.82
CA TYR A 172 -11.62 -0.09 6.83
C TYR A 172 -13.03 -0.69 6.91
N CYS A 173 -13.54 -0.94 8.13
CA CYS A 173 -14.90 -1.46 8.32
C CYS A 173 -15.95 -0.44 7.85
N ASP A 174 -15.81 0.83 8.25
CA ASP A 174 -16.72 1.90 7.86
C ASP A 174 -16.72 2.10 6.34
N TYR A 175 -15.54 2.10 5.72
CA TYR A 175 -15.40 2.19 4.26
C TYR A 175 -16.13 1.08 3.52
N LEU A 176 -16.05 -0.16 4.03
CA LEU A 176 -16.68 -1.32 3.38
C LEU A 176 -18.18 -1.42 3.64
N PHE A 177 -18.66 -0.99 4.79
CA PHE A 177 -20.02 -1.27 5.25
C PHE A 177 -20.95 -0.05 5.29
N GLU A 178 -20.41 1.17 5.14
CA GLU A 178 -21.23 2.38 5.00
C GLU A 178 -21.72 2.62 3.57
N ASP A 179 -22.83 3.35 3.44
CA ASP A 179 -23.54 3.56 2.17
C ASP A 179 -22.74 4.26 1.07
N THR A 180 -21.62 4.90 1.39
CA THR A 180 -20.76 5.57 0.40
C THR A 180 -20.21 4.63 -0.67
N PHE A 181 -20.07 3.35 -0.35
CA PHE A 181 -19.63 2.33 -1.30
C PHE A 181 -20.80 1.73 -2.12
N ARG A 182 -22.02 1.75 -1.59
CA ARG A 182 -23.22 1.18 -2.23
C ARG A 182 -23.70 1.95 -3.45
N HIS A 183 -23.25 3.18 -3.68
CA HIS A 183 -23.71 4.02 -4.79
C HIS A 183 -23.30 3.54 -6.19
N GLY A 184 -22.45 2.52 -6.32
CA GLY A 184 -22.11 1.91 -7.62
C GLY A 184 -22.73 0.55 -7.88
N GLN A 185 -23.16 -0.16 -6.83
CA GLN A 185 -23.75 -1.48 -6.95
C GLN A 185 -24.82 -1.67 -5.88
N ALA A 186 -26.07 -1.33 -6.23
CA ALA A 186 -27.20 -1.76 -5.43
C ALA A 186 -27.13 -3.28 -5.27
N LEU A 187 -26.81 -3.72 -4.05
CA LEU A 187 -27.05 -5.11 -3.66
C LEU A 187 -28.55 -5.33 -3.85
N SER A 188 -28.92 -5.99 -4.94
CA SER A 188 -30.33 -6.33 -5.17
C SER A 188 -30.76 -7.22 -4.02
N PRO A 189 -31.75 -6.83 -3.22
CA PRO A 189 -32.16 -7.61 -2.05
C PRO A 189 -32.88 -8.93 -2.43
N GLU A 190 -33.02 -9.21 -3.73
CA GLU A 190 -33.93 -10.23 -4.22
C GLU A 190 -33.34 -11.61 -4.47
N LYS A 191 -32.04 -11.84 -4.22
CA LYS A 191 -31.49 -13.21 -4.27
C LYS A 191 -30.51 -13.41 -3.13
N GLU A 192 -30.73 -14.46 -2.33
CA GLU A 192 -29.83 -15.07 -1.36
C GLU A 192 -28.52 -15.57 -2.03
N GLU A 193 -27.81 -14.70 -2.74
CA GLU A 193 -26.51 -15.04 -3.27
C GLU A 193 -25.51 -15.02 -2.13
N LYS A 194 -24.89 -16.16 -1.88
CA LYS A 194 -23.75 -16.25 -0.95
C LYS A 194 -22.62 -15.36 -1.48
N ARG A 195 -22.42 -14.21 -0.84
CA ARG A 195 -21.35 -13.28 -1.18
C ARG A 195 -20.17 -13.48 -0.25
N VAL A 196 -18.97 -13.54 -0.79
CA VAL A 196 -17.71 -13.72 -0.05
C VAL A 196 -16.83 -12.49 -0.24
N LEU A 197 -16.29 -11.96 0.86
CA LEU A 197 -15.28 -10.92 0.83
C LEU A 197 -13.89 -11.56 0.93
N LEU A 198 -13.00 -11.22 -0.01
CA LEU A 198 -11.59 -11.57 0.02
C LEU A 198 -10.77 -10.36 0.44
N LEU A 199 -10.12 -10.44 1.59
CA LEU A 199 -9.15 -9.46 2.08
C LEU A 199 -7.80 -9.76 1.45
N LEU A 200 -7.40 -8.92 0.49
CA LEU A 200 -6.19 -9.11 -0.30
C LEU A 200 -4.98 -8.44 0.33
N PHE A 201 -3.93 -9.21 0.53
CA PHE A 201 -2.62 -8.77 0.97
C PHE A 201 -1.53 -9.15 -0.02
N HIS A 202 -0.45 -8.38 -0.02
CA HIS A 202 0.79 -8.80 -0.67
C HIS A 202 1.33 -10.05 0.03
N GLY A 203 1.70 -11.07 -0.73
CA GLY A 203 2.30 -12.27 -0.19
C GLY A 203 3.68 -12.01 0.39
N THR A 204 4.04 -12.73 1.45
CA THR A 204 5.35 -12.63 2.09
C THR A 204 6.10 -13.96 2.00
N LEU A 205 7.43 -13.87 1.87
CA LEU A 205 8.29 -15.03 1.81
C LEU A 205 8.36 -15.69 3.20
N VAL A 206 8.05 -16.98 3.27
CA VAL A 206 8.12 -17.82 4.48
C VAL A 206 9.46 -18.54 4.55
N LYS A 207 9.90 -19.10 3.42
CA LYS A 207 11.24 -19.70 3.24
C LYS A 207 11.82 -19.27 1.90
N ASP A 208 13.11 -19.09 1.85
CA ASP A 208 13.81 -18.79 0.62
C ASP A 208 13.90 -20.00 -0.33
N ALA A 209 14.52 -19.82 -1.48
CA ALA A 209 14.68 -20.88 -2.48
C ALA A 209 15.56 -22.06 -1.99
N LYS A 210 16.30 -21.90 -0.89
CA LYS A 210 17.10 -22.96 -0.26
C LYS A 210 16.35 -23.68 0.87
N GLY A 211 15.16 -23.17 1.24
CA GLY A 211 14.35 -23.68 2.35
C GLY A 211 14.67 -23.02 3.70
N ASP A 212 15.52 -21.99 3.71
CA ASP A 212 15.91 -21.27 4.92
C ASP A 212 14.93 -20.15 5.24
N THR A 213 14.80 -19.81 6.52
CA THR A 213 14.04 -18.62 6.96
C THR A 213 14.74 -17.36 6.46
N PRO A 214 14.01 -16.40 5.84
CA PRO A 214 14.60 -15.14 5.39
C PRO A 214 15.32 -14.41 6.53
N LEU A 215 16.53 -13.91 6.29
CA LEU A 215 17.33 -13.15 7.26
C LEU A 215 16.91 -11.69 7.39
N PHE A 216 15.84 -11.29 6.73
CA PHE A 216 15.29 -9.95 6.74
C PHE A 216 13.82 -9.97 7.20
N ARG A 217 13.33 -8.83 7.68
CA ARG A 217 11.94 -8.69 8.12
C ARG A 217 11.00 -8.65 6.91
N THR A 218 10.30 -9.74 6.66
CA THR A 218 9.39 -9.88 5.52
C THR A 218 8.05 -9.16 5.71
N GLY A 219 7.68 -8.81 6.95
CA GLY A 219 6.37 -8.28 7.31
C GLY A 219 5.30 -9.36 7.49
N ARG A 220 5.70 -10.64 7.57
CA ARG A 220 4.75 -11.76 7.68
C ARG A 220 3.89 -11.68 8.95
N GLU A 221 4.50 -11.47 10.11
CA GLU A 221 3.80 -11.40 11.39
C GLU A 221 2.84 -10.20 11.42
N GLU A 222 3.29 -9.06 10.91
CA GLU A 222 2.50 -7.84 10.79
C GLU A 222 1.28 -8.07 9.87
N THR A 223 1.51 -8.70 8.72
CA THR A 223 0.45 -9.02 7.75
C THR A 223 -0.59 -9.96 8.35
N MET A 224 -0.13 -11.04 8.99
CA MET A 224 -1.03 -12.02 9.62
C MET A 224 -1.84 -11.40 10.75
N THR A 225 -1.18 -10.65 11.65
CA THR A 225 -1.85 -9.96 12.76
C THR A 225 -2.87 -8.94 12.25
N PHE A 226 -2.53 -8.19 11.20
CA PHE A 226 -3.46 -7.23 10.61
C PHE A 226 -4.67 -7.94 9.98
N ALA A 227 -4.42 -8.98 9.19
CA ALA A 227 -5.47 -9.75 8.55
C ALA A 227 -6.44 -10.38 9.57
N GLU A 228 -5.90 -11.02 10.60
CA GLU A 228 -6.70 -11.63 11.67
C GLU A 228 -7.57 -10.63 12.41
N ARG A 229 -7.00 -9.49 12.81
CA ARG A 229 -7.73 -8.44 13.53
C ARG A 229 -8.81 -7.79 12.67
N LEU A 230 -8.46 -7.47 11.41
CA LEU A 230 -9.40 -6.85 10.49
C LEU A 230 -10.54 -7.82 10.17
N GLN A 231 -10.24 -9.08 9.88
CA GLN A 231 -11.24 -10.11 9.64
C GLN A 231 -12.16 -10.31 10.85
N ALA A 232 -11.61 -10.41 12.07
CA ALA A 232 -12.40 -10.57 13.29
C ALA A 232 -13.33 -9.38 13.51
N LEU A 233 -12.84 -8.16 13.31
CA LEU A 233 -13.64 -6.94 13.44
C LEU A 233 -14.77 -6.91 12.40
N MET A 234 -14.49 -7.22 11.13
CA MET A 234 -15.49 -7.25 10.06
C MET A 234 -16.54 -8.35 10.24
N VAL A 235 -16.13 -9.53 10.72
CA VAL A 235 -17.07 -10.64 11.00
C VAL A 235 -18.05 -10.28 12.12
N SER A 236 -17.57 -9.55 13.13
CA SER A 236 -18.42 -9.14 14.27
C SER A 236 -19.24 -7.88 14.02
N ASP A 237 -19.01 -7.17 12.93
CA ASP A 237 -19.74 -5.94 12.60
C ASP A 237 -21.18 -6.26 12.20
N PRO A 238 -22.20 -5.68 12.87
CA PRO A 238 -23.61 -5.96 12.53
C PRO A 238 -24.03 -5.51 11.13
N ARG A 239 -23.23 -4.65 10.47
CA ARG A 239 -23.45 -4.19 9.10
C ARG A 239 -22.93 -5.18 8.06
N ASN A 240 -22.17 -6.21 8.47
CA ASN A 240 -21.52 -7.16 7.58
C ASN A 240 -22.54 -7.93 6.71
N PRO A 241 -22.55 -7.77 5.36
CA PRO A 241 -23.47 -8.48 4.47
C PRO A 241 -22.88 -9.79 3.94
N TYR A 242 -21.64 -10.11 4.25
CA TYR A 242 -20.92 -11.25 3.67
C TYR A 242 -21.17 -12.54 4.43
N SER A 243 -21.42 -13.61 3.70
CA SER A 243 -21.56 -14.96 4.28
C SER A 243 -20.21 -15.51 4.77
N ARG A 244 -19.12 -15.10 4.14
CA ARG A 244 -17.73 -15.44 4.52
C ARG A 244 -16.82 -14.25 4.26
N ILE A 245 -15.82 -14.07 5.13
CA ILE A 245 -14.70 -13.15 4.94
C ILE A 245 -13.43 -13.99 5.03
N MET A 246 -12.58 -13.91 4.02
CA MET A 246 -11.38 -14.73 3.91
C MET A 246 -10.16 -13.88 3.55
N THR A 247 -9.02 -14.19 4.14
CA THR A 247 -7.74 -13.57 3.77
C THR A 247 -7.10 -14.33 2.63
N VAL A 248 -6.54 -13.60 1.65
CA VAL A 248 -5.81 -14.17 0.50
C VAL A 248 -4.53 -13.39 0.23
N TYR A 249 -3.54 -14.07 -0.32
CA TYR A 249 -2.22 -13.49 -0.57
C TYR A 249 -1.86 -13.52 -2.05
N LEU A 250 -1.41 -12.35 -2.57
CA LEU A 250 -0.79 -12.23 -3.90
C LEU A 250 0.68 -12.66 -3.79
N ASN A 251 0.96 -13.92 -4.06
CA ASN A 251 2.31 -14.45 -4.04
C ASN A 251 3.06 -14.18 -5.36
N HIS A 252 4.36 -14.02 -5.30
CA HIS A 252 5.20 -13.95 -6.49
C HIS A 252 5.64 -15.34 -6.95
N ASN A 253 5.75 -15.54 -8.26
CA ASN A 253 6.27 -16.76 -8.88
C ASN A 253 7.82 -16.78 -8.86
N VAL A 254 8.41 -16.46 -7.72
CA VAL A 254 9.85 -16.58 -7.48
C VAL A 254 10.11 -17.65 -6.42
N GLY A 255 11.22 -18.37 -6.52
CA GLY A 255 11.49 -19.53 -5.69
C GLY A 255 11.37 -19.28 -4.20
N GLY A 256 10.95 -20.31 -3.47
CA GLY A 256 10.70 -20.28 -2.03
C GLY A 256 9.26 -20.65 -1.66
N GLU A 257 9.00 -20.67 -0.37
CA GLU A 257 7.66 -20.87 0.20
C GLU A 257 7.05 -19.51 0.56
N TRP A 258 5.81 -19.29 0.14
CA TRP A 258 5.08 -18.03 0.35
C TRP A 258 3.89 -18.22 1.28
N THR A 259 3.36 -17.15 1.81
CA THR A 259 2.17 -17.15 2.69
C THR A 259 0.96 -17.81 2.03
N LYS A 260 0.15 -18.48 2.85
CA LYS A 260 -1.06 -19.17 2.43
C LYS A 260 -2.28 -18.67 3.20
N PRO A 261 -3.50 -18.80 2.59
CA PRO A 261 -3.77 -19.32 1.24
C PRO A 261 -3.37 -18.33 0.15
N SER A 262 -2.82 -18.83 -0.95
CA SER A 262 -2.60 -18.00 -2.14
C SER A 262 -3.93 -17.70 -2.82
N PHE A 263 -3.93 -16.66 -3.67
CA PHE A 263 -5.12 -16.32 -4.45
C PHE A 263 -5.51 -17.47 -5.38
N GLU A 264 -4.53 -18.17 -5.96
CA GLU A 264 -4.74 -19.31 -6.86
C GLU A 264 -5.39 -20.49 -6.12
N GLU A 265 -4.99 -20.76 -4.87
CA GLU A 265 -5.60 -21.82 -4.03
C GLU A 265 -7.07 -21.51 -3.74
N ILE A 266 -7.40 -20.27 -3.35
CA ILE A 266 -8.78 -19.84 -3.10
C ILE A 266 -9.61 -19.83 -4.38
N SER A 267 -9.06 -19.39 -5.49
CA SER A 267 -9.72 -19.43 -6.80
C SER A 267 -10.11 -20.84 -7.21
N ALA A 268 -9.28 -21.85 -6.91
CA ALA A 268 -9.61 -23.25 -7.18
C ALA A 268 -10.80 -23.74 -6.34
N ILE A 269 -10.94 -23.29 -5.08
CA ILE A 269 -12.08 -23.60 -4.23
C ILE A 269 -13.37 -23.04 -4.84
N PHE A 270 -13.38 -21.80 -5.29
CA PHE A 270 -14.57 -21.16 -5.87
C PHE A 270 -14.98 -21.75 -7.22
N LYS A 271 -14.06 -22.34 -7.97
CA LYS A 271 -14.41 -23.10 -9.19
C LYS A 271 -15.34 -24.27 -8.90
N ALA A 272 -15.25 -24.87 -7.73
CA ALA A 272 -16.13 -25.94 -7.29
C ALA A 272 -17.48 -25.42 -6.74
N GLU A 273 -17.52 -24.14 -6.31
CA GLU A 273 -18.70 -23.48 -5.74
C GLU A 273 -19.31 -22.49 -6.76
N SER A 274 -19.88 -22.98 -7.86
CA SER A 274 -20.31 -22.20 -9.04
C SER A 274 -21.39 -21.12 -8.80
N SER A 275 -21.88 -20.92 -7.58
CA SER A 275 -22.95 -19.98 -7.24
C SER A 275 -22.51 -18.80 -6.35
N VAL A 276 -21.21 -18.60 -6.12
CA VAL A 276 -20.68 -17.59 -5.18
C VAL A 276 -20.31 -16.31 -5.90
N ALA A 277 -20.80 -15.17 -5.40
CA ALA A 277 -20.28 -13.84 -5.77
C ALA A 277 -19.09 -13.49 -4.88
N VAL A 278 -18.06 -12.89 -5.45
CA VAL A 278 -16.81 -12.58 -4.76
C VAL A 278 -16.52 -11.08 -4.88
N ASP A 279 -16.32 -10.44 -3.74
CA ASP A 279 -15.79 -9.08 -3.66
C ASP A 279 -14.34 -9.16 -3.17
N LEU A 280 -13.43 -8.48 -3.86
CA LEU A 280 -12.02 -8.43 -3.53
C LEU A 280 -11.65 -7.05 -3.04
N PHE A 281 -11.06 -6.95 -1.86
CA PHE A 281 -10.62 -5.70 -1.25
C PHE A 281 -9.13 -5.71 -0.94
N GLY A 282 -8.38 -4.77 -1.54
CA GLY A 282 -6.93 -4.63 -1.38
C GLY A 282 -6.53 -3.97 -0.06
N CYS A 283 -6.86 -4.57 1.09
CA CYS A 283 -6.58 -3.98 2.41
C CYS A 283 -5.09 -3.93 2.78
N GLY A 284 -4.24 -4.70 2.12
CA GLY A 284 -2.78 -4.62 2.24
C GLY A 284 -2.14 -3.40 1.55
N TYR A 285 -2.96 -2.48 1.01
CA TYR A 285 -2.51 -1.33 0.21
C TYR A 285 -3.30 -0.08 0.58
N PHE A 286 -2.65 1.10 0.55
CA PHE A 286 -3.32 2.39 0.74
C PHE A 286 -3.74 3.05 -0.56
N ALA A 287 -3.15 2.64 -1.68
CA ALA A 287 -3.46 3.16 -3.00
C ALA A 287 -3.57 2.02 -4.01
N ASP A 288 -4.53 2.13 -4.92
CA ASP A 288 -4.65 1.20 -6.03
C ASP A 288 -3.44 1.28 -6.96
N GLY A 289 -3.03 0.13 -7.48
CA GLY A 289 -1.87 -0.02 -8.33
C GLY A 289 -1.94 -1.28 -9.21
N ASN A 290 -0.82 -1.67 -9.77
CA ASN A 290 -0.73 -2.85 -10.64
C ASN A 290 -1.23 -4.13 -9.97
N GLU A 291 -1.00 -4.29 -8.67
CA GLU A 291 -1.38 -5.51 -7.96
C GLU A 291 -2.88 -5.55 -7.64
N THR A 292 -3.45 -4.45 -7.21
CA THR A 292 -4.86 -4.38 -6.80
C THR A 292 -5.82 -4.30 -7.99
N ILE A 293 -5.41 -3.70 -9.10
CA ILE A 293 -6.23 -3.57 -10.30
C ILE A 293 -5.88 -4.66 -11.31
N HIS A 294 -4.67 -4.63 -11.87
CA HIS A 294 -4.39 -5.49 -13.02
C HIS A 294 -4.19 -6.95 -12.64
N ARG A 295 -3.40 -7.22 -11.59
CA ARG A 295 -3.12 -8.60 -11.18
C ARG A 295 -4.33 -9.24 -10.52
N ALA A 296 -5.03 -8.51 -9.67
CA ALA A 296 -6.24 -8.99 -9.02
C ALA A 296 -7.36 -9.26 -10.03
N GLU A 297 -7.58 -8.36 -10.99
CA GLU A 297 -8.56 -8.58 -12.07
C GLU A 297 -8.21 -9.78 -12.96
N GLU A 298 -6.93 -9.93 -13.34
CA GLU A 298 -6.47 -11.08 -14.14
C GLU A 298 -6.78 -12.40 -13.41
N LEU A 299 -6.55 -12.45 -12.11
CA LEU A 299 -6.83 -13.62 -11.29
C LEU A 299 -8.34 -13.86 -11.12
N LEU A 300 -9.13 -12.81 -10.89
CA LEU A 300 -10.59 -12.91 -10.81
C LEU A 300 -11.19 -13.40 -12.13
N CYS A 301 -10.78 -12.86 -13.27
CA CYS A 301 -11.23 -13.29 -14.59
C CYS A 301 -10.88 -14.75 -14.88
N SER A 302 -9.74 -15.24 -14.36
CA SER A 302 -9.32 -16.65 -14.52
C SER A 302 -10.04 -17.61 -13.59
N SER A 303 -10.74 -17.11 -12.56
CA SER A 303 -11.29 -17.92 -11.46
C SER A 303 -12.62 -18.61 -11.76
N SER A 304 -13.29 -18.31 -12.88
CA SER A 304 -14.61 -18.85 -13.22
C SER A 304 -15.71 -18.58 -12.17
N VAL A 305 -15.54 -17.55 -11.33
CA VAL A 305 -16.59 -17.07 -10.40
C VAL A 305 -17.71 -16.44 -11.20
N ARG A 306 -18.96 -16.61 -10.75
CA ARG A 306 -20.14 -16.10 -11.45
C ARG A 306 -20.14 -14.55 -11.52
N GLN A 307 -19.76 -13.91 -10.45
CA GLN A 307 -19.65 -12.46 -10.34
C GLN A 307 -18.46 -12.11 -9.44
N ALA A 308 -17.60 -11.26 -9.93
CA ALA A 308 -16.45 -10.76 -9.18
C ALA A 308 -16.42 -9.24 -9.24
N THR A 309 -16.19 -8.61 -8.08
CA THR A 309 -16.07 -7.15 -7.95
C THR A 309 -14.76 -6.81 -7.24
N SER A 310 -14.00 -5.88 -7.80
CA SER A 310 -12.85 -5.30 -7.12
C SER A 310 -13.30 -4.04 -6.39
N ILE A 311 -13.06 -4.01 -5.07
CA ILE A 311 -13.32 -2.85 -4.22
C ILE A 311 -12.04 -2.02 -4.19
N PRO A 312 -12.07 -0.72 -4.53
CA PRO A 312 -10.88 0.14 -4.49
C PRO A 312 -10.24 0.19 -3.10
N CYS A 313 -8.93 0.39 -3.04
CA CYS A 313 -8.24 0.72 -1.79
C CYS A 313 -8.80 1.99 -1.16
N LEU A 314 -8.35 2.36 0.05
CA LEU A 314 -8.80 3.59 0.71
C LEU A 314 -8.50 4.85 -0.12
N ASN A 315 -7.45 4.82 -0.94
CA ASN A 315 -7.06 5.93 -1.80
C ASN A 315 -7.07 7.28 -1.05
N SER A 316 -7.63 8.33 -1.63
CA SER A 316 -7.76 9.66 -1.02
C SER A 316 -9.12 9.90 -0.34
N THR A 317 -9.72 8.86 0.26
CA THR A 317 -11.00 9.00 0.97
C THR A 317 -10.89 10.01 2.12
N PRO A 318 -11.96 10.79 2.41
CA PRO A 318 -11.94 11.78 3.48
C PRO A 318 -11.59 11.20 4.87
N ALA A 319 -12.08 10.00 5.18
CA ALA A 319 -11.80 9.33 6.45
C ALA A 319 -10.31 8.98 6.59
N PHE A 320 -9.69 8.44 5.54
CA PHE A 320 -8.27 8.12 5.53
C PHE A 320 -7.40 9.39 5.55
N THR A 321 -7.77 10.43 4.81
CA THR A 321 -7.10 11.74 4.83
C THR A 321 -7.12 12.37 6.22
N SER A 322 -8.28 12.38 6.87
CA SER A 322 -8.44 12.88 8.25
C SER A 322 -7.59 12.09 9.25
N TYR A 323 -7.55 10.78 9.09
CA TYR A 323 -6.72 9.90 9.92
C TYR A 323 -5.22 10.22 9.76
N LEU A 324 -4.73 10.34 8.53
CA LEU A 324 -3.34 10.71 8.27
C LEU A 324 -3.01 12.09 8.84
N ALA A 325 -3.90 13.06 8.67
CA ALA A 325 -3.72 14.42 9.21
C ALA A 325 -3.58 14.42 10.73
N SER A 326 -4.39 13.63 11.45
CA SER A 326 -4.25 13.46 12.89
C SER A 326 -2.88 12.89 13.27
N ARG A 327 -2.46 11.80 12.61
CA ARG A 327 -1.16 11.15 12.86
C ARG A 327 0.02 12.08 12.57
N VAL A 328 -0.05 12.84 11.48
CA VAL A 328 0.97 13.82 11.08
C VAL A 328 1.06 14.97 12.11
N THR A 329 -0.09 15.52 12.53
CA THR A 329 -0.12 16.60 13.51
C THR A 329 0.45 16.16 14.85
N ASP A 330 0.13 14.95 15.31
CA ASP A 330 0.68 14.40 16.55
C ASP A 330 2.18 14.14 16.45
N ALA A 331 2.67 13.67 15.31
CA ALA A 331 4.11 13.50 15.05
C ALA A 331 4.85 14.85 15.06
N ALA A 332 4.27 15.88 14.44
CA ALA A 332 4.85 17.23 14.45
C ALA A 332 4.95 17.79 15.88
N ARG A 333 3.90 17.62 16.70
CA ARG A 333 3.92 17.99 18.14
C ARG A 333 5.03 17.27 18.90
N GLN A 334 5.20 15.97 18.66
CA GLN A 334 6.27 15.19 19.29
C GLN A 334 7.66 15.71 18.90
N ILE A 335 7.92 15.99 17.61
CA ILE A 335 9.19 16.55 17.14
C ILE A 335 9.47 17.88 17.89
N MET A 336 8.48 18.75 17.99
CA MET A 336 8.67 20.08 18.61
C MET A 336 8.78 20.03 20.15
N SER A 337 8.24 18.99 20.81
CA SER A 337 8.37 18.82 22.26
C SER A 337 9.76 18.33 22.70
N TRP A 338 10.59 17.86 21.79
CA TRP A 338 11.97 17.38 22.04
C TRP A 338 13.01 18.48 21.88
N ARG A 339 12.60 19.69 21.48
CA ARG A 339 13.42 20.92 21.42
C ARG A 339 13.34 21.70 22.72
#